data_a8a5620f710b15231dec0802d81d0ed5
#
_entry.id   a8a5620f710b15231dec0802d81d0ed5
#
_cell.length_a   1.000
_cell.length_b   1.000
_cell.length_c   1.000
_cell.angle_alpha   90.00
_cell.angle_beta   90.00
_cell.angle_gamma   90.00
#
_symmetry.space_group_name_H-M   'P 1'
#
loop_
_entity.id
_entity.type
_entity.pdbx_description
1 polymer ?
#
loop_
_entity_poly.entity_id
_entity_poly.type
_entity_poly.pdbx_seq_one_letter_code
_entity_poly.pdbx_strand_id
1 'polypeptide(L)'
;MEILILGVLLIPFLTSLLLKVAGKYMNELLTNFVTLNASLLSVAISFFLFGYIFLDKFKPLKFELFEWFPDPQIVFEFYLDGLSGVMMVLICTLSLVIQLFSTSYMSKDEKYTKYFEYFNFFVFSMLLLVLSGNFLVMFFGWELVGLSSYLLISFWSEKKSASKAGNKAFILNRIGDFGFLTVSYTHLTLPTT
;
A
#
# COMPACT_ATOMS: atom_id res chain seq x y z
N MET A 1 0.81 -13.85 -15.38
CA MET A 1 0.91 -13.73 -13.91
C MET A 1 1.35 -12.32 -13.50
N GLU A 2 2.34 -11.77 -14.17
CA GLU A 2 2.87 -10.41 -13.94
C GLU A 2 1.80 -9.33 -13.96
N ILE A 3 0.91 -9.36 -14.95
CA ILE A 3 -0.23 -8.42 -15.06
C ILE A 3 -1.16 -8.49 -13.83
N LEU A 4 -1.33 -9.67 -13.22
CA LEU A 4 -2.16 -9.83 -12.03
C LEU A 4 -1.49 -9.27 -10.78
N ILE A 5 -0.16 -9.41 -10.64
CA ILE A 5 0.61 -8.78 -9.56
C ILE A 5 0.51 -7.26 -9.65
N LEU A 6 0.70 -6.71 -10.85
CA LEU A 6 0.48 -5.29 -11.10
C LEU A 6 -0.97 -4.88 -10.85
N GLY A 7 -1.93 -5.74 -11.23
CA GLY A 7 -3.35 -5.49 -10.99
C GLY A 7 -3.67 -5.31 -9.51
N VAL A 8 -3.25 -6.25 -8.64
CA VAL A 8 -3.47 -6.12 -7.18
C VAL A 8 -2.88 -4.83 -6.63
N LEU A 9 -1.70 -4.44 -7.11
CA LEU A 9 -1.03 -3.23 -6.67
C LEU A 9 -1.71 -1.96 -7.20
N LEU A 10 -2.02 -1.92 -8.49
CA LEU A 10 -2.51 -0.71 -9.16
C LEU A 10 -3.99 -0.43 -8.89
N ILE A 11 -4.82 -1.44 -8.63
CA ILE A 11 -6.25 -1.23 -8.36
C ILE A 11 -6.48 -0.24 -7.20
N PRO A 12 -5.93 -0.42 -5.99
CA PRO A 12 -6.13 0.55 -4.92
C PRO A 12 -5.49 1.91 -5.22
N PHE A 13 -4.34 1.94 -5.92
CA PHE A 13 -3.72 3.19 -6.33
C PHE A 13 -4.60 4.00 -7.29
N LEU A 14 -5.07 3.36 -8.35
CA LEU A 14 -5.94 4.00 -9.34
C LEU A 14 -7.27 4.42 -8.72
N THR A 15 -7.81 3.62 -7.80
CA THR A 15 -9.01 3.98 -7.02
C THR A 15 -8.77 5.23 -6.18
N SER A 16 -7.65 5.30 -5.46
CA SER A 16 -7.26 6.50 -4.69
C SER A 16 -7.14 7.73 -5.60
N LEU A 17 -6.45 7.59 -6.73
CA LEU A 17 -6.28 8.67 -7.71
C LEU A 17 -7.61 9.14 -8.32
N LEU A 18 -8.48 8.20 -8.66
CA LEU A 18 -9.82 8.49 -9.17
C LEU A 18 -10.63 9.28 -8.13
N LEU A 19 -10.62 8.85 -6.87
CA LEU A 19 -11.32 9.55 -5.78
C LEU A 19 -10.74 10.96 -5.56
N LYS A 20 -9.44 11.14 -5.71
CA LYS A 20 -8.78 12.43 -5.60
C LYS A 20 -9.22 13.41 -6.69
N VAL A 21 -9.32 12.94 -7.92
CA VAL A 21 -9.66 13.78 -9.09
C VAL A 21 -11.17 13.98 -9.22
N ALA A 22 -11.93 12.90 -9.14
CA ALA A 22 -13.37 12.90 -9.39
C ALA A 22 -14.23 12.98 -8.12
N GLY A 23 -13.63 12.86 -6.92
CA GLY A 23 -14.36 12.75 -5.65
C GLY A 23 -15.27 13.93 -5.33
N LYS A 24 -14.97 15.13 -5.85
CA LYS A 24 -15.85 16.30 -5.71
C LYS A 24 -17.20 16.13 -6.41
N TYR A 25 -17.28 15.24 -7.41
CA TYR A 25 -18.48 14.99 -8.21
C TYR A 25 -19.16 13.67 -7.82
N MET A 26 -18.57 12.91 -6.88
CA MET A 26 -19.07 11.59 -6.50
C MET A 26 -19.93 11.68 -5.24
N ASN A 27 -21.11 11.06 -5.32
CA ASN A 27 -21.95 10.84 -4.15
C ASN A 27 -21.44 9.66 -3.33
N GLU A 28 -21.89 9.53 -2.08
CA GLU A 28 -21.51 8.42 -1.18
C GLU A 28 -21.77 7.04 -1.83
N LEU A 29 -22.91 6.86 -2.50
CA LEU A 29 -23.25 5.61 -3.17
C LEU A 29 -22.23 5.23 -4.26
N LEU A 30 -21.83 6.21 -5.08
CA LEU A 30 -20.85 5.99 -6.15
C LEU A 30 -19.47 5.72 -5.58
N THR A 31 -19.08 6.45 -4.53
CA THR A 31 -17.82 6.21 -3.82
C THR A 31 -17.77 4.79 -3.25
N ASN A 32 -18.84 4.34 -2.60
CA ASN A 32 -18.95 2.98 -2.07
C ASN A 32 -18.88 1.94 -3.17
N PHE A 33 -19.63 2.14 -4.24
CA PHE A 33 -19.62 1.21 -5.37
C PHE A 33 -18.23 1.04 -5.95
N VAL A 34 -17.51 2.14 -6.19
CA VAL A 34 -16.14 2.11 -6.75
C VAL A 34 -15.16 1.46 -5.79
N THR A 35 -15.14 1.88 -4.52
CA THR A 35 -14.15 1.40 -3.54
C THR A 35 -14.36 -0.06 -3.17
N LEU A 36 -15.61 -0.48 -2.94
CA LEU A 36 -15.92 -1.86 -2.58
C LEU A 36 -15.66 -2.83 -3.73
N ASN A 37 -16.02 -2.46 -4.98
CA ASN A 37 -15.71 -3.31 -6.13
C ASN A 37 -14.20 -3.40 -6.37
N ALA A 38 -13.47 -2.30 -6.21
CA ALA A 38 -12.01 -2.30 -6.33
C ALA A 38 -11.35 -3.21 -5.26
N SER A 39 -11.77 -3.11 -4.01
CA SER A 39 -11.25 -3.96 -2.94
C SER A 39 -11.64 -5.42 -3.10
N LEU A 40 -12.86 -5.72 -3.52
CA LEU A 40 -13.33 -7.08 -3.80
C LEU A 40 -12.53 -7.71 -4.96
N LEU A 41 -12.25 -6.95 -6.01
CA LEU A 41 -11.42 -7.38 -7.11
C LEU A 41 -9.98 -7.67 -6.65
N SER A 42 -9.40 -6.80 -5.82
CA SER A 42 -8.07 -7.01 -5.23
C SER A 42 -8.02 -8.27 -4.37
N VAL A 43 -9.06 -8.54 -3.57
CA VAL A 43 -9.19 -9.79 -2.81
C VAL A 43 -9.24 -11.00 -3.73
N ALA A 44 -10.09 -10.98 -4.76
CA ALA A 44 -10.22 -12.09 -5.70
C ALA A 44 -8.89 -12.42 -6.39
N ILE A 45 -8.18 -11.39 -6.87
CA ILE A 45 -6.87 -11.58 -7.52
C ILE A 45 -5.83 -12.08 -6.50
N SER A 46 -5.82 -11.56 -5.27
CA SER A 46 -4.86 -11.99 -4.24
C SER A 46 -5.03 -13.47 -3.85
N PHE A 47 -6.26 -13.94 -3.71
CA PHE A 47 -6.53 -15.36 -3.49
C PHE A 47 -6.14 -16.23 -4.68
N PHE A 48 -6.40 -15.76 -5.89
CA PHE A 48 -6.00 -16.48 -7.10
C PHE A 48 -4.47 -16.61 -7.20
N LEU A 49 -3.73 -15.52 -6.98
CA LEU A 49 -2.26 -15.51 -7.00
C LEU A 49 -1.68 -16.40 -5.91
N PHE A 50 -2.22 -16.32 -4.70
CA PHE A 50 -1.79 -17.17 -3.59
C PHE A 50 -2.07 -18.64 -3.87
N GLY A 51 -3.27 -18.99 -4.38
CA GLY A 51 -3.62 -20.33 -4.80
C GLY A 51 -2.69 -20.88 -5.89
N TYR A 52 -2.31 -20.05 -6.86
CA TYR A 52 -1.37 -20.43 -7.90
C TYR A 52 0.03 -20.77 -7.33
N ILE A 53 0.57 -19.92 -6.45
CA ILE A 53 1.87 -20.16 -5.82
C ILE A 53 1.81 -21.40 -4.93
N PHE A 54 0.70 -21.62 -4.21
CA PHE A 54 0.50 -22.79 -3.38
C PHE A 54 0.54 -24.08 -4.21
N LEU A 55 -0.12 -24.11 -5.38
CA LEU A 55 -0.12 -25.25 -6.29
C LEU A 55 1.25 -25.49 -6.93
N ASP A 56 2.04 -24.44 -7.20
CA ASP A 56 3.40 -24.54 -7.74
C ASP A 56 4.50 -24.71 -6.66
N LYS A 57 4.13 -25.27 -5.52
CA LYS A 57 5.03 -25.58 -4.38
C LYS A 57 5.82 -24.34 -3.88
N PHE A 58 5.16 -23.19 -3.82
CA PHE A 58 5.72 -21.93 -3.38
C PHE A 58 6.94 -21.43 -4.18
N LYS A 59 7.03 -21.75 -5.46
CA LYS A 59 8.06 -21.16 -6.31
C LYS A 59 7.83 -19.65 -6.41
N PRO A 60 8.87 -18.86 -6.10
CA PRO A 60 8.73 -17.41 -6.12
C PRO A 60 8.56 -16.89 -7.54
N LEU A 61 7.68 -15.89 -7.70
CA LEU A 61 7.52 -15.14 -8.94
C LEU A 61 8.27 -13.82 -8.79
N LYS A 62 9.22 -13.59 -9.69
CA LYS A 62 9.91 -12.31 -9.81
C LYS A 62 9.40 -11.57 -11.03
N PHE A 63 9.17 -10.28 -10.88
CA PHE A 63 8.74 -9.42 -11.96
C PHE A 63 9.50 -8.10 -11.91
N GLU A 64 10.28 -7.82 -12.94
CA GLU A 64 11.04 -6.59 -13.13
C GLU A 64 10.24 -5.61 -13.99
N LEU A 65 10.04 -4.40 -13.49
CA LEU A 65 9.29 -3.36 -14.18
C LEU A 65 10.19 -2.54 -15.09
N PHE A 66 11.26 -1.99 -14.52
CA PHE A 66 12.25 -1.18 -15.24
C PHE A 66 13.54 -1.04 -14.42
N GLU A 67 14.64 -0.81 -15.10
CA GLU A 67 15.90 -0.43 -14.49
C GLU A 67 15.84 1.05 -14.07
N TRP A 68 16.00 1.31 -12.78
CA TRP A 68 15.97 2.67 -12.26
C TRP A 68 17.33 3.35 -12.36
N PHE A 69 18.39 2.64 -11.96
CA PHE A 69 19.76 3.10 -12.09
C PHE A 69 20.60 2.04 -12.78
N PRO A 70 21.32 2.39 -13.88
CA PRO A 70 22.17 1.43 -14.60
C PRO A 70 23.47 1.10 -13.83
N ASP A 71 23.94 2.00 -12.96
CA ASP A 71 25.15 1.79 -12.16
C ASP A 71 25.03 2.52 -10.79
N PRO A 72 24.91 1.82 -9.64
CA PRO A 72 24.71 0.36 -9.51
C PRO A 72 23.37 -0.09 -10.11
N GLN A 73 23.34 -1.31 -10.65
CA GLN A 73 22.14 -1.85 -11.31
C GLN A 73 21.00 -2.03 -10.31
N ILE A 74 20.13 -1.03 -10.22
CA ILE A 74 18.96 -1.04 -9.34
C ILE A 74 17.71 -1.16 -10.21
N VAL A 75 17.03 -2.29 -10.08
CA VAL A 75 15.81 -2.63 -10.80
C VAL A 75 14.60 -2.41 -9.90
N PHE A 76 13.54 -1.83 -10.43
CA PHE A 76 12.26 -1.78 -9.74
C PHE A 76 11.56 -3.13 -9.93
N GLU A 77 11.73 -4.01 -8.94
CA GLU A 77 11.26 -5.40 -9.02
C GLU A 77 10.23 -5.72 -7.93
N PHE A 78 9.34 -6.63 -8.27
CA PHE A 78 8.39 -7.24 -7.35
C PHE A 78 8.74 -8.70 -7.13
N TYR A 79 8.52 -9.15 -5.90
CA TYR A 79 8.80 -10.51 -5.48
C TYR A 79 7.58 -11.08 -4.74
N LEU A 80 7.06 -12.17 -5.28
CA LEU A 80 5.91 -12.84 -4.70
C LEU A 80 6.28 -14.28 -4.35
N ASP A 81 6.47 -14.54 -3.07
CA ASP A 81 6.73 -15.86 -2.47
C ASP A 81 5.58 -16.30 -1.54
N GLY A 82 5.77 -17.38 -0.81
CA GLY A 82 4.76 -17.87 0.12
C GLY A 82 4.44 -16.88 1.24
N LEU A 83 5.44 -16.14 1.75
CA LEU A 83 5.25 -15.17 2.83
C LEU A 83 4.53 -13.92 2.32
N SER A 84 5.02 -13.33 1.25
CA SER A 84 4.41 -12.14 0.65
C SER A 84 3.01 -12.45 0.13
N GLY A 85 2.75 -13.67 -0.36
CA GLY A 85 1.43 -14.13 -0.78
C GLY A 85 0.43 -14.17 0.38
N VAL A 86 0.80 -14.73 1.54
CA VAL A 86 -0.06 -14.72 2.74
C VAL A 86 -0.33 -13.29 3.20
N MET A 87 0.71 -12.45 3.26
CA MET A 87 0.57 -11.06 3.68
C MET A 87 -0.31 -10.25 2.71
N MET A 88 -0.17 -10.47 1.41
CA MET A 88 -1.00 -9.85 0.38
C MET A 88 -2.48 -10.19 0.56
N VAL A 89 -2.81 -11.48 0.76
CA VAL A 89 -4.20 -11.93 1.01
C VAL A 89 -4.74 -11.30 2.28
N LEU A 90 -3.94 -11.26 3.35
CA LEU A 90 -4.32 -10.66 4.63
C LEU A 90 -4.63 -9.17 4.46
N ILE A 91 -3.74 -8.41 3.82
CA ILE A 91 -3.93 -6.97 3.58
C ILE A 91 -5.21 -6.72 2.77
N CYS A 92 -5.39 -7.43 1.64
CA CYS A 92 -6.56 -7.25 0.79
C CYS A 92 -7.86 -7.60 1.53
N THR A 93 -7.89 -8.71 2.27
CA THR A 93 -9.08 -9.15 3.01
C THR A 93 -9.44 -8.19 4.14
N LEU A 94 -8.46 -7.78 4.95
CA LEU A 94 -8.69 -6.81 6.02
C LEU A 94 -9.13 -5.46 5.45
N SER A 95 -8.54 -5.01 4.34
CA SER A 95 -8.94 -3.76 3.71
C SER A 95 -10.40 -3.78 3.27
N LEU A 96 -10.88 -4.88 2.69
CA LEU A 96 -12.29 -5.05 2.32
C LEU A 96 -13.21 -4.96 3.55
N VAL A 97 -12.87 -5.68 4.63
CA VAL A 97 -13.67 -5.67 5.86
C VAL A 97 -13.73 -4.27 6.49
N ILE A 98 -12.58 -3.60 6.55
CA ILE A 98 -12.51 -2.22 7.07
C ILE A 98 -13.30 -1.26 6.19
N GLN A 99 -13.22 -1.38 4.86
CA GLN A 99 -14.00 -0.53 3.96
C GLN A 99 -15.51 -0.76 4.13
N LEU A 100 -15.97 -2.00 4.24
CA LEU A 100 -17.36 -2.33 4.52
C LEU A 100 -17.85 -1.69 5.82
N PHE A 101 -17.06 -1.79 6.89
CA PHE A 101 -17.39 -1.13 8.15
C PHE A 101 -17.42 0.41 8.01
N SER A 102 -16.43 0.96 7.29
CA SER A 102 -16.28 2.41 7.12
C SER A 102 -17.42 3.05 6.31
N THR A 103 -18.10 2.31 5.45
CA THR A 103 -19.28 2.84 4.73
C THR A 103 -20.37 3.30 5.68
N SER A 104 -20.60 2.58 6.76
CA SER A 104 -21.57 2.96 7.79
C SER A 104 -20.99 3.97 8.78
N TYR A 105 -19.74 3.79 9.19
CA TYR A 105 -19.08 4.63 10.19
C TYR A 105 -18.89 6.07 9.71
N MET A 106 -18.51 6.27 8.45
CA MET A 106 -18.20 7.59 7.87
C MET A 106 -19.39 8.25 7.16
N SER A 107 -20.57 7.61 7.10
CA SER A 107 -21.73 8.06 6.31
C SER A 107 -22.27 9.46 6.63
N LYS A 108 -21.84 10.07 7.73
CA LYS A 108 -22.24 11.43 8.14
C LYS A 108 -21.12 12.45 8.06
N ASP A 109 -19.95 12.07 7.55
CA ASP A 109 -18.79 12.96 7.50
C ASP A 109 -18.74 13.68 6.15
N GLU A 110 -18.58 15.00 6.18
CA GLU A 110 -18.48 15.82 4.95
C GLU A 110 -17.27 15.44 4.09
N LYS A 111 -16.24 14.84 4.70
CA LYS A 111 -15.01 14.41 4.02
C LYS A 111 -15.03 12.93 3.66
N TYR A 112 -16.22 12.33 3.50
CA TYR A 112 -16.42 10.91 3.24
C TYR A 112 -15.50 10.34 2.15
N THR A 113 -15.58 10.90 0.94
CA THR A 113 -14.80 10.44 -0.22
C THR A 113 -13.29 10.57 0.03
N LYS A 114 -12.88 11.62 0.75
CA LYS A 114 -11.48 11.87 1.09
C LYS A 114 -10.90 10.81 2.06
N TYR A 115 -11.74 10.27 2.94
CA TYR A 115 -11.35 9.15 3.79
C TYR A 115 -11.01 7.92 2.95
N PHE A 116 -11.86 7.55 2.00
CA PHE A 116 -11.63 6.40 1.13
C PHE A 116 -10.46 6.62 0.16
N GLU A 117 -10.20 7.86 -0.28
CA GLU A 117 -8.99 8.22 -1.02
C GLU A 117 -7.74 7.84 -0.22
N TYR A 118 -7.62 8.32 1.02
CA TYR A 118 -6.46 8.05 1.88
C TYR A 118 -6.35 6.59 2.26
N PHE A 119 -7.47 5.92 2.50
CA PHE A 119 -7.48 4.51 2.85
C PHE A 119 -7.01 3.62 1.69
N ASN A 120 -7.46 3.86 0.47
CA ASN A 120 -6.99 3.11 -0.70
C ASN A 120 -5.49 3.40 -1.00
N PHE A 121 -5.04 4.63 -0.77
CA PHE A 121 -3.62 4.96 -0.87
C PHE A 121 -2.79 4.20 0.18
N PHE A 122 -3.30 4.05 1.39
CA PHE A 122 -2.66 3.23 2.43
C PHE A 122 -2.57 1.75 2.02
N VAL A 123 -3.65 1.19 1.48
CA VAL A 123 -3.66 -0.21 1.00
C VAL A 123 -2.62 -0.41 -0.11
N PHE A 124 -2.55 0.50 -1.08
CA PHE A 124 -1.51 0.49 -2.11
C PHE A 124 -0.11 0.50 -1.51
N SER A 125 0.15 1.38 -0.54
CA SER A 125 1.46 1.51 0.11
C SER A 125 1.87 0.23 0.84
N MET A 126 0.93 -0.42 1.53
CA MET A 126 1.15 -1.71 2.20
C MET A 126 1.44 -2.84 1.21
N LEU A 127 0.71 -2.89 0.09
CA LEU A 127 0.96 -3.89 -0.96
C LEU A 127 2.31 -3.67 -1.63
N LEU A 128 2.70 -2.42 -1.90
CA LEU A 128 4.00 -2.07 -2.45
C LEU A 128 5.14 -2.53 -1.53
N LEU A 129 4.98 -2.32 -0.22
CA LEU A 129 5.94 -2.75 0.80
C LEU A 129 6.11 -4.28 0.79
N VAL A 130 5.02 -5.02 0.83
CA VAL A 130 5.03 -6.49 0.98
C VAL A 130 5.48 -7.20 -0.29
N LEU A 131 5.19 -6.63 -1.46
CA LEU A 131 5.56 -7.19 -2.76
C LEU A 131 6.93 -6.70 -3.26
N SER A 132 7.66 -5.91 -2.49
CA SER A 132 8.97 -5.39 -2.87
C SER A 132 9.99 -6.52 -3.08
N GLY A 133 10.73 -6.48 -4.19
CA GLY A 133 11.78 -7.45 -4.51
C GLY A 133 13.17 -7.05 -4.00
N ASN A 134 13.37 -5.79 -3.63
CA ASN A 134 14.64 -5.30 -3.09
C ASN A 134 14.45 -4.25 -2.00
N PHE A 135 15.53 -3.96 -1.28
CA PHE A 135 15.54 -3.01 -0.16
C PHE A 135 15.10 -1.59 -0.56
N LEU A 136 15.39 -1.15 -1.77
CA LEU A 136 15.05 0.19 -2.21
C LEU A 136 13.55 0.34 -2.46
N VAL A 137 12.93 -0.62 -3.14
CA VAL A 137 11.47 -0.66 -3.36
C VAL A 137 10.76 -0.85 -2.02
N MET A 138 11.32 -1.68 -1.12
CA MET A 138 10.79 -1.88 0.21
C MET A 138 10.82 -0.57 1.02
N PHE A 139 11.92 0.16 0.99
CA PHE A 139 12.04 1.46 1.64
C PHE A 139 11.02 2.46 1.10
N PHE A 140 10.82 2.46 -0.22
CA PHE A 140 9.82 3.33 -0.85
C PHE A 140 8.39 3.01 -0.37
N GLY A 141 8.04 1.71 -0.32
CA GLY A 141 6.77 1.25 0.24
C GLY A 141 6.60 1.66 1.71
N TRP A 142 7.66 1.49 2.52
CA TRP A 142 7.70 1.87 3.92
C TRP A 142 7.44 3.36 4.15
N GLU A 143 8.10 4.22 3.38
CA GLU A 143 7.91 5.67 3.41
C GLU A 143 6.48 6.08 3.06
N LEU A 144 5.89 5.43 2.05
CA LEU A 144 4.50 5.68 1.65
C LEU A 144 3.49 5.22 2.71
N VAL A 145 3.76 4.11 3.43
CA VAL A 145 2.95 3.66 4.58
C VAL A 145 3.01 4.71 5.70
N GLY A 146 4.19 5.24 6.01
CA GLY A 146 4.35 6.32 6.98
C GLY A 146 3.55 7.56 6.60
N LEU A 147 3.62 7.98 5.33
CA LEU A 147 2.88 9.14 4.82
C LEU A 147 1.36 8.90 4.84
N SER A 148 0.88 7.77 4.35
CA SER A 148 -0.54 7.46 4.31
C SER A 148 -1.13 7.30 5.72
N SER A 149 -0.38 6.72 6.65
CA SER A 149 -0.75 6.65 8.07
C SER A 149 -0.90 8.05 8.68
N TYR A 150 0.04 8.95 8.39
CA TYR A 150 -0.06 10.35 8.81
C TYR A 150 -1.34 11.00 8.31
N LEU A 151 -1.70 10.81 7.04
CA LEU A 151 -2.92 11.37 6.45
C LEU A 151 -4.19 10.85 7.12
N LEU A 152 -4.21 9.55 7.49
CA LEU A 152 -5.34 8.93 8.18
C LEU A 152 -5.43 9.36 9.65
N ILE A 153 -4.31 9.42 10.38
CA ILE A 153 -4.29 9.86 11.80
C ILE A 153 -4.71 11.32 11.91
N SER A 154 -4.24 12.17 11.01
CA SER A 154 -4.58 13.60 10.96
C SER A 154 -5.84 13.92 10.15
N PHE A 155 -6.67 12.91 9.82
CA PHE A 155 -7.86 13.07 8.99
C PHE A 155 -8.78 14.20 9.49
N TRP A 156 -9.09 14.21 10.79
CA TRP A 156 -9.80 15.31 11.43
C TRP A 156 -8.83 16.41 11.90
N SER A 157 -8.14 17.04 10.95
CA SER A 157 -7.13 18.07 11.22
C SER A 157 -7.61 19.29 12.02
N GLU A 158 -8.91 19.52 12.04
CA GLU A 158 -9.56 20.56 12.86
C GLU A 158 -9.42 20.28 14.37
N LYS A 159 -9.34 19.01 14.75
CA LYS A 159 -9.07 18.60 16.13
C LYS A 159 -7.57 18.70 16.40
N LYS A 160 -7.16 19.66 17.23
CA LYS A 160 -5.75 19.87 17.63
C LYS A 160 -5.07 18.58 18.14
N SER A 161 -5.82 17.68 18.79
CA SER A 161 -5.31 16.39 19.26
C SER A 161 -4.92 15.47 18.11
N ALA A 162 -5.76 15.36 17.06
CA ALA A 162 -5.50 14.52 15.90
C ALA A 162 -4.29 15.04 15.09
N SER A 163 -4.23 16.36 14.85
CA SER A 163 -3.10 17.00 14.17
C SER A 163 -1.77 16.80 14.94
N LYS A 164 -1.77 16.97 16.27
CA LYS A 164 -0.58 16.72 17.09
C LYS A 164 -0.17 15.24 17.07
N ALA A 165 -1.14 14.31 17.11
CA ALA A 165 -0.88 12.88 17.07
C ALA A 165 -0.27 12.47 15.73
N GLY A 166 -0.82 12.95 14.60
CA GLY A 166 -0.28 12.70 13.28
C GLY A 166 1.15 13.23 13.12
N ASN A 167 1.40 14.48 13.52
CA ASN A 167 2.75 15.06 13.47
C ASN A 167 3.74 14.25 14.32
N LYS A 168 3.34 13.84 15.53
CA LYS A 168 4.20 13.01 16.38
C LYS A 168 4.52 11.66 15.74
N ALA A 169 3.52 10.97 15.19
CA ALA A 169 3.71 9.71 14.50
C ALA A 169 4.64 9.86 13.31
N PHE A 170 4.44 10.90 12.48
CA PHE A 170 5.27 11.16 11.31
C PHE A 170 6.73 11.43 11.68
N ILE A 171 7.01 12.27 12.68
CA ILE A 171 8.37 12.59 13.12
C ILE A 171 9.05 11.34 13.66
N LEU A 172 8.36 10.53 14.48
CA LEU A 172 8.93 9.29 15.02
C LEU A 172 9.26 8.28 13.92
N ASN A 173 8.40 8.14 12.91
CA ASN A 173 8.68 7.30 11.76
C ASN A 173 9.93 7.79 11.01
N ARG A 174 10.06 9.11 10.76
CA ARG A 174 11.25 9.69 10.09
C ARG A 174 12.55 9.43 10.83
N ILE A 175 12.54 9.46 12.16
CA ILE A 175 13.72 9.09 12.96
C ILE A 175 14.07 7.61 12.77
N GLY A 176 13.08 6.72 12.73
CA GLY A 176 13.27 5.29 12.43
C GLY A 176 13.80 5.06 11.02
N ASP A 177 13.27 5.79 10.03
CA ASP A 177 13.67 5.71 8.62
C ASP A 177 15.14 6.06 8.40
N PHE A 178 15.65 7.05 9.12
CA PHE A 178 17.08 7.39 9.11
C PHE A 178 17.95 6.21 9.59
N GLY A 179 17.52 5.53 10.66
CA GLY A 179 18.20 4.31 11.13
C GLY A 179 18.18 3.20 10.09
N PHE A 180 17.04 2.95 9.46
CA PHE A 180 16.88 1.97 8.39
C PHE A 180 17.80 2.26 7.19
N LEU A 181 17.84 3.50 6.71
CA LEU A 181 18.72 3.91 5.62
C LEU A 181 20.20 3.72 5.98
N THR A 182 20.60 4.07 7.20
CA THR A 182 21.98 3.93 7.65
C THR A 182 22.42 2.47 7.66
N VAL A 183 21.56 1.58 8.16
CA VAL A 183 21.84 0.12 8.18
C VAL A 183 21.88 -0.42 6.75
N SER A 184 20.93 -0.07 5.90
CA SER A 184 20.91 -0.50 4.50
C SER A 184 22.15 -0.04 3.75
N TYR A 185 22.58 1.20 3.95
CA TYR A 185 23.80 1.74 3.34
C TYR A 185 25.04 0.96 3.78
N THR A 186 25.19 0.71 5.08
CA THR A 186 26.36 -0.04 5.59
C THR A 186 26.41 -1.47 5.06
N HIS A 187 25.26 -2.16 4.96
CA HIS A 187 25.21 -3.51 4.39
C HIS A 187 25.46 -3.58 2.89
N LEU A 188 25.11 -2.52 2.14
CA LEU A 188 25.34 -2.47 0.69
C LEU A 188 26.76 -2.02 0.33
N THR A 189 27.43 -1.22 1.17
CA THR A 189 28.71 -0.58 0.85
C THR A 189 29.91 -1.19 1.52
N LEU A 190 29.72 -1.93 2.65
CA LEU A 190 30.83 -2.61 3.29
C LEU A 190 31.08 -3.95 2.59
N PRO A 191 32.33 -4.21 2.14
CA PRO A 191 32.68 -5.54 1.66
C PRO A 191 32.52 -6.52 2.80
N THR A 192 31.74 -7.57 2.61
CA THR A 192 31.69 -8.71 3.52
C THR A 192 33.05 -9.40 3.47
N THR A 193 33.94 -9.09 4.40
CA THR A 193 35.20 -9.83 4.66
C THR A 193 34.89 -11.17 5.26
#